data_7b7ae8fa1f40354a4aa15c2bc8e8c994
#
_entry.id   7b7ae8fa1f40354a4aa15c2bc8e8c994
#
_cell.length_a   1.000
_cell.length_b   1.000
_cell.length_c   1.000
_cell.angle_alpha   90.00
_cell.angle_beta   90.00
_cell.angle_gamma   90.00
#
_symmetry.space_group_name_H-M   'P 1'
#
loop_
_entity.id
_entity.type
_entity.pdbx_description
1 polymer ?
#
loop_
_entity_poly.entity_id
_entity_poly.type
_entity_poly.pdbx_seq_one_letter_code
_entity_poly.pdbx_strand_id
1 'polypeptide(L)'
;MAREVERYRRCAAAVVLGAMGIVLAVRIVRPHAGNLSAPFRFLLGTLPNAAAAIGLPFLAVSVRRPDRERSAPRAVTLGGFAAAAALVFAVLSVWELVQFGVWRIRFDPFDVAATGVGALAAVVVHWVVCRRLALSTEHGRQEHSRRR
;
A
#
# COMPACT_ATOMS: atom_id res chain seq x y z
N MET A 1 -3.36 8.09 22.20
CA MET A 1 -2.12 7.76 21.49
C MET A 1 -1.95 6.25 21.26
N ALA A 2 -1.82 5.38 22.27
CA ALA A 2 -1.62 3.94 22.03
C ALA A 2 -2.74 3.28 21.20
N ARG A 3 -4.02 3.62 21.46
CA ARG A 3 -5.17 3.11 20.71
C ARG A 3 -5.20 3.55 19.24
N GLU A 4 -4.69 4.73 18.91
CA GLU A 4 -4.66 5.25 17.53
C GLU A 4 -3.58 4.56 16.71
N VAL A 5 -2.41 4.34 17.31
CA VAL A 5 -1.33 3.56 16.68
C VAL A 5 -1.81 2.14 16.38
N GLU A 6 -2.52 1.54 17.32
CA GLU A 6 -3.09 0.19 17.13
C GLU A 6 -4.16 0.17 16.02
N ARG A 7 -5.06 1.16 15.97
CA ARG A 7 -6.04 1.28 14.89
C ARG A 7 -5.37 1.47 13.53
N TYR A 8 -4.35 2.34 13.45
CA TYR A 8 -3.57 2.51 12.22
C TYR A 8 -2.92 1.20 11.78
N ARG A 9 -2.29 0.46 12.71
CA ARG A 9 -1.67 -0.84 12.42
C ARG A 9 -2.68 -1.86 11.88
N ARG A 10 -3.87 -1.92 12.44
CA ARG A 10 -4.95 -2.79 11.93
C ARG A 10 -5.38 -2.40 10.52
N CYS A 11 -5.55 -1.11 10.25
CA CYS A 11 -5.84 -0.64 8.89
C CYS A 11 -4.71 -0.97 7.92
N ALA A 12 -3.46 -0.74 8.31
CA ALA A 12 -2.30 -1.07 7.49
C ALA A 12 -2.21 -2.58 7.20
N ALA A 13 -2.43 -3.42 8.22
CA ALA A 13 -2.47 -4.88 8.06
C ALA A 13 -3.60 -5.31 7.10
N ALA A 14 -4.79 -4.72 7.21
CA ALA A 14 -5.89 -5.00 6.30
C ALA A 14 -5.56 -4.64 4.85
N VAL A 15 -4.89 -3.51 4.61
CA VAL A 15 -4.42 -3.11 3.27
C VAL A 15 -3.40 -4.11 2.73
N VAL A 16 -2.43 -4.51 3.53
CA VAL A 16 -1.40 -5.51 3.14
C VAL A 16 -2.05 -6.85 2.81
N LEU A 17 -2.93 -7.35 3.67
CA LEU A 17 -3.62 -8.62 3.44
C LEU A 17 -4.53 -8.56 2.20
N GLY A 18 -5.23 -7.45 1.99
CA GLY A 18 -6.02 -7.23 0.78
C GLY A 18 -5.17 -7.24 -0.49
N ALA A 19 -4.03 -6.55 -0.48
CA ALA A 19 -3.09 -6.54 -1.60
C ALA A 19 -2.52 -7.93 -1.88
N MET A 20 -2.11 -8.67 -0.85
CA MET A 20 -1.65 -10.06 -0.99
C MET A 20 -2.76 -10.98 -1.52
N GLY A 21 -4.00 -10.82 -1.03
CA GLY A 21 -5.17 -11.56 -1.51
C GLY A 21 -5.40 -11.33 -3.01
N ILE A 22 -5.29 -10.09 -3.48
CA ILE A 22 -5.40 -9.75 -4.91
C ILE A 22 -4.30 -10.46 -5.71
N VAL A 23 -3.04 -10.36 -5.29
CA VAL A 23 -1.91 -11.02 -5.98
C VAL A 23 -2.13 -12.52 -6.06
N LEU A 24 -2.55 -13.15 -4.96
CA LEU A 24 -2.82 -14.57 -4.91
C LEU A 24 -4.00 -14.97 -5.81
N ALA A 25 -5.11 -14.23 -5.75
CA ALA A 25 -6.27 -14.46 -6.60
C ALA A 25 -5.92 -14.39 -8.09
N VAL A 26 -5.14 -13.38 -8.49
CA VAL A 26 -4.67 -13.26 -9.87
C VAL A 26 -3.80 -14.45 -10.25
N ARG A 27 -2.92 -14.90 -9.36
CA ARG A 27 -2.04 -16.06 -9.62
C ARG A 27 -2.82 -17.35 -9.84
N ILE A 28 -3.95 -17.53 -9.14
CA ILE A 28 -4.84 -18.69 -9.29
C ILE A 28 -5.66 -18.58 -10.58
N VAL A 29 -6.18 -17.40 -10.90
CA VAL A 29 -7.08 -17.20 -12.05
C VAL A 29 -6.34 -17.14 -13.38
N ARG A 30 -5.12 -16.55 -13.40
CA ARG A 30 -4.35 -16.29 -14.63
C ARG A 30 -4.12 -17.52 -15.52
N PRO A 31 -3.83 -18.74 -15.00
CA PRO A 31 -3.69 -19.94 -15.84
C PRO A 31 -4.97 -20.33 -16.59
N HIS A 32 -6.13 -19.93 -16.06
CA HIS A 32 -7.46 -20.23 -16.62
C HIS A 32 -8.02 -19.10 -17.50
N ALA A 33 -7.24 -18.03 -17.68
CA ALA A 33 -7.67 -16.80 -18.34
C ALA A 33 -7.70 -16.90 -19.89
N GLY A 34 -7.38 -18.05 -20.48
CA GLY A 34 -7.33 -18.22 -21.94
C GLY A 34 -8.61 -17.82 -22.67
N ASN A 35 -9.77 -18.05 -22.03
CA ASN A 35 -11.09 -17.76 -22.59
C ASN A 35 -11.64 -16.38 -22.19
N LEU A 36 -10.87 -15.57 -21.43
CA LEU A 36 -11.30 -14.25 -21.01
C LEU A 36 -11.07 -13.20 -22.11
N SER A 37 -11.92 -12.17 -22.11
CA SER A 37 -11.77 -11.04 -23.02
C SER A 37 -10.43 -10.30 -22.82
N ALA A 38 -9.96 -9.60 -23.85
CA ALA A 38 -8.69 -8.88 -23.83
C ALA A 38 -8.56 -7.89 -22.65
N PRO A 39 -9.58 -7.10 -22.27
CA PRO A 39 -9.51 -6.22 -21.10
C PRO A 39 -9.27 -6.98 -19.79
N PHE A 40 -9.91 -8.14 -19.59
CA PHE A 40 -9.71 -8.94 -18.37
C PHE A 40 -8.30 -9.53 -18.30
N ARG A 41 -7.77 -10.01 -19.43
CA ARG A 41 -6.37 -10.49 -19.49
C ARG A 41 -5.38 -9.38 -19.17
N PHE A 42 -5.62 -8.17 -19.67
CA PHE A 42 -4.83 -7.00 -19.35
C PHE A 42 -4.86 -6.67 -17.85
N LEU A 43 -6.05 -6.62 -17.24
CA LEU A 43 -6.20 -6.40 -15.80
C LEU A 43 -5.46 -7.47 -14.97
N LEU A 44 -5.59 -8.74 -15.33
CA LEU A 44 -4.86 -9.82 -14.67
C LEU A 44 -3.33 -9.72 -14.85
N GLY A 45 -2.85 -9.03 -15.87
CA GLY A 45 -1.44 -8.71 -16.06
C GLY A 45 -0.95 -7.64 -15.09
N THR A 46 -1.64 -6.50 -15.05
CA THR A 46 -1.20 -5.28 -14.37
C THR A 46 -1.60 -5.20 -12.88
N LEU A 47 -2.69 -5.87 -12.49
CA LEU A 47 -3.24 -5.80 -11.14
C LEU A 47 -2.27 -6.25 -10.03
N PRO A 48 -1.42 -7.29 -10.19
CA PRO A 48 -0.44 -7.67 -9.18
C PRO A 48 0.56 -6.56 -8.88
N ASN A 49 1.03 -5.83 -9.90
CA ASN A 49 1.98 -4.75 -9.74
C ASN A 49 1.36 -3.56 -9.00
N ALA A 50 0.12 -3.17 -9.35
CA ALA A 50 -0.62 -2.17 -8.62
C ALA A 50 -0.88 -2.58 -7.16
N ALA A 51 -1.30 -3.82 -6.91
CA ALA A 51 -1.54 -4.34 -5.57
C ALA A 51 -0.26 -4.36 -4.72
N ALA A 52 0.87 -4.80 -5.28
CA ALA A 52 2.16 -4.78 -4.60
C ALA A 52 2.58 -3.34 -4.25
N ALA A 53 2.42 -2.39 -5.18
CA ALA A 53 2.72 -0.98 -4.95
C ALA A 53 1.82 -0.33 -3.89
N ILE A 54 0.59 -0.82 -3.69
CA ILE A 54 -0.28 -0.40 -2.59
C ILE A 54 0.19 -1.03 -1.26
N GLY A 55 0.42 -2.33 -1.23
CA GLY A 55 0.66 -3.08 0.01
C GLY A 55 2.04 -2.85 0.62
N LEU A 56 3.10 -2.80 -0.19
CA LEU A 56 4.48 -2.74 0.28
C LEU A 56 4.82 -1.49 1.12
N PRO A 57 4.37 -0.26 0.80
CA PRO A 57 4.59 0.90 1.67
C PRO A 57 3.96 0.73 3.05
N PHE A 58 2.75 0.15 3.14
CA PHE A 58 2.10 -0.13 4.42
C PHE A 58 2.83 -1.21 5.20
N LEU A 59 3.37 -2.24 4.54
CA LEU A 59 4.20 -3.26 5.17
C LEU A 59 5.48 -2.64 5.73
N ALA A 60 6.19 -1.83 4.96
CA ALA A 60 7.43 -1.16 5.38
C ALA A 60 7.23 -0.30 6.64
N VAL A 61 6.10 0.42 6.71
CA VAL A 61 5.74 1.22 7.88
C VAL A 61 5.36 0.33 9.08
N SER A 62 4.66 -0.79 8.85
CA SER A 62 4.19 -1.69 9.91
C SER A 62 5.34 -2.45 10.59
N VAL A 63 6.40 -2.78 9.85
CA VAL A 63 7.58 -3.50 10.35
C VAL A 63 8.54 -2.60 11.11
N ARG A 64 8.49 -1.29 10.87
CA ARG A 64 9.34 -0.33 11.58
C ARG A 64 9.02 -0.37 13.08
N ARG A 65 9.94 -0.94 13.87
CA ARG A 65 9.83 -0.94 15.34
C ARG A 65 9.87 0.50 15.83
N PRO A 66 8.94 0.92 16.72
CA PRO A 66 9.13 2.19 17.42
C PRO A 66 10.41 2.08 18.25
N ASP A 67 11.39 2.94 17.99
CA ASP A 67 12.55 3.09 18.85
C ASP A 67 12.05 3.36 20.27
N ARG A 68 12.32 2.44 21.19
CA ARG A 68 11.85 2.51 22.59
C ARG A 68 12.35 3.70 23.36
N GLU A 69 13.36 4.40 22.87
CA GLU A 69 14.09 5.45 23.61
C GLU A 69 13.87 6.88 23.09
N ARG A 70 13.32 7.08 21.93
CA ARG A 70 13.07 8.42 21.39
C ARG A 70 11.58 8.68 21.27
N SER A 71 11.09 9.44 22.29
CA SER A 71 9.93 10.34 22.24
C SER A 71 8.84 9.99 21.21
N ALA A 72 7.65 9.65 21.71
CA ALA A 72 6.37 9.47 20.99
C ALA A 72 6.48 8.80 19.61
N PRO A 73 5.68 7.78 19.31
CA PRO A 73 5.68 7.20 17.99
C PRO A 73 5.43 8.36 17.02
N ARG A 74 6.47 8.77 16.28
CA ARG A 74 6.32 9.75 15.20
C ARG A 74 5.22 9.18 14.33
N ALA A 75 4.04 9.79 14.41
CA ALA A 75 2.98 9.51 13.47
C ALA A 75 3.66 9.50 12.10
N VAL A 76 3.48 8.39 11.35
CA VAL A 76 4.11 8.29 10.03
C VAL A 76 3.62 9.49 9.25
N THR A 77 4.50 10.47 9.08
CA THR A 77 4.14 11.70 8.39
C THR A 77 3.79 11.36 6.95
N LEU A 78 2.88 12.10 6.36
CA LEU A 78 2.52 11.94 4.95
C LEU A 78 3.77 11.94 4.06
N GLY A 79 4.73 12.83 4.33
CA GLY A 79 5.99 12.89 3.60
C GLY A 79 6.85 11.63 3.76
N GLY A 80 6.95 11.10 4.97
CA GLY A 80 7.67 9.84 5.21
C GLY A 80 7.02 8.63 4.53
N PHE A 81 5.68 8.59 4.50
CA PHE A 81 4.94 7.54 3.79
C PHE A 81 5.09 7.69 2.27
N ALA A 82 4.98 8.93 1.75
CA ALA A 82 5.17 9.21 0.33
C ALA A 82 6.58 8.83 -0.15
N ALA A 83 7.60 9.09 0.65
CA ALA A 83 8.97 8.65 0.36
C ALA A 83 9.09 7.12 0.30
N ALA A 84 8.43 6.39 1.22
CA ALA A 84 8.39 4.93 1.19
C ALA A 84 7.66 4.42 -0.07
N ALA A 85 6.54 5.03 -0.45
CA ALA A 85 5.81 4.68 -1.67
C ALA A 85 6.63 4.96 -2.94
N ALA A 86 7.34 6.09 -2.99
CA ALA A 86 8.25 6.43 -4.09
C ALA A 86 9.41 5.43 -4.21
N LEU A 87 9.98 5.00 -3.08
CA LEU A 87 11.03 3.98 -3.05
C LEU A 87 10.50 2.64 -3.59
N VAL A 88 9.31 2.21 -3.13
CA VAL A 88 8.68 0.98 -3.63
C VAL A 88 8.42 1.08 -5.14
N PHE A 89 7.91 2.21 -5.62
CA PHE A 89 7.74 2.44 -7.05
C PHE A 89 9.06 2.30 -7.81
N ALA A 90 10.13 2.95 -7.32
CA ALA A 90 11.45 2.88 -7.95
C ALA A 90 11.99 1.45 -8.00
N VAL A 91 11.90 0.71 -6.87
CA VAL A 91 12.38 -0.68 -6.79
C VAL A 91 11.62 -1.60 -7.75
N LEU A 92 10.28 -1.49 -7.79
CA LEU A 92 9.47 -2.31 -8.70
C LEU A 92 9.72 -1.95 -10.17
N SER A 93 9.92 -0.66 -10.49
CA SER A 93 10.25 -0.22 -11.86
C SER A 93 11.64 -0.71 -12.29
N VAL A 94 12.64 -0.66 -11.40
CA VAL A 94 13.97 -1.23 -11.66
C VAL A 94 13.87 -2.74 -11.86
N TRP A 95 13.04 -3.43 -11.08
CA TRP A 95 12.82 -4.86 -11.22
C TRP A 95 12.29 -5.23 -12.63
N GLU A 96 11.33 -4.45 -13.16
CA GLU A 96 10.84 -4.64 -14.54
C GLU A 96 11.96 -4.46 -15.59
N LEU A 97 12.83 -3.47 -15.39
CA LEU A 97 13.99 -3.27 -16.27
C LEU A 97 15.00 -4.42 -16.17
N VAL A 98 15.23 -4.95 -14.98
CA VAL A 98 16.12 -6.10 -14.76
C VAL A 98 15.55 -7.35 -15.45
N GLN A 99 14.24 -7.60 -15.35
CA GLN A 99 13.60 -8.72 -16.04
C GLN A 99 13.78 -8.62 -17.56
N PHE A 100 13.66 -7.43 -18.12
CA PHE A 100 13.92 -7.20 -19.54
C PHE A 100 15.39 -7.45 -19.91
N GLY A 101 16.33 -6.91 -19.14
CA GLY A 101 17.76 -7.01 -19.46
C GLY A 101 18.36 -8.40 -19.27
N VAL A 102 17.96 -9.10 -18.18
CA VAL A 102 18.58 -10.38 -17.79
C VAL A 102 17.87 -11.57 -18.41
N TRP A 103 16.53 -11.58 -18.37
CA TRP A 103 15.75 -12.75 -18.79
C TRP A 103 15.10 -12.59 -20.16
N ARG A 104 15.34 -11.46 -20.83
CA ARG A 104 14.72 -11.11 -22.13
C ARG A 104 13.19 -11.22 -22.14
N ILE A 105 12.58 -11.08 -20.95
CA ILE A 105 11.13 -10.96 -20.82
C ILE A 105 10.72 -9.62 -21.40
N ARG A 106 9.63 -9.60 -22.13
CA ARG A 106 9.16 -8.37 -22.79
C ARG A 106 8.84 -7.31 -21.75
N PHE A 107 9.51 -6.15 -21.85
CA PHE A 107 9.17 -4.98 -21.03
C PHE A 107 7.74 -4.54 -21.33
N ASP A 108 6.92 -4.42 -20.28
CA ASP A 108 5.55 -3.91 -20.39
C ASP A 108 5.44 -2.55 -19.68
N PRO A 109 5.32 -1.43 -20.43
CA PRO A 109 5.17 -0.11 -19.84
C PRO A 109 3.90 0.03 -19.00
N PHE A 110 2.89 -0.79 -19.24
CA PHE A 110 1.65 -0.79 -18.46
C PHE A 110 1.86 -1.33 -17.04
N ASP A 111 2.82 -2.23 -16.84
CA ASP A 111 3.17 -2.71 -15.49
C ASP A 111 3.81 -1.60 -14.65
N VAL A 112 4.68 -0.78 -15.27
CA VAL A 112 5.25 0.41 -14.61
C VAL A 112 4.16 1.45 -14.32
N ALA A 113 3.25 1.70 -15.27
CA ALA A 113 2.13 2.62 -15.07
C ALA A 113 1.21 2.13 -13.93
N ALA A 114 0.87 0.84 -13.91
CA ALA A 114 0.04 0.24 -12.85
C ALA A 114 0.72 0.35 -11.47
N THR A 115 2.04 0.14 -11.41
CA THR A 115 2.85 0.36 -10.20
C THR A 115 2.76 1.81 -9.73
N GLY A 116 2.87 2.79 -10.64
CA GLY A 116 2.74 4.22 -10.33
C GLY A 116 1.35 4.57 -9.79
N VAL A 117 0.29 4.08 -10.42
CA VAL A 117 -1.09 4.25 -9.95
C VAL A 117 -1.27 3.63 -8.57
N GLY A 118 -0.73 2.42 -8.34
CA GLY A 118 -0.77 1.75 -7.04
C GLY A 118 -0.05 2.55 -5.94
N ALA A 119 1.13 3.10 -6.23
CA ALA A 119 1.88 3.93 -5.29
C ALA A 119 1.12 5.22 -4.92
N LEU A 120 0.50 5.89 -5.89
CA LEU A 120 -0.35 7.06 -5.63
C LEU A 120 -1.59 6.68 -4.79
N ALA A 121 -2.24 5.57 -5.13
CA ALA A 121 -3.37 5.06 -4.36
C ALA A 121 -2.97 4.77 -2.90
N ALA A 122 -1.79 4.21 -2.66
CA ALA A 122 -1.27 3.97 -1.31
C ALA A 122 -1.16 5.28 -0.50
N VAL A 123 -0.63 6.35 -1.10
CA VAL A 123 -0.51 7.67 -0.45
C VAL A 123 -1.89 8.23 -0.12
N VAL A 124 -2.86 8.13 -1.03
CA VAL A 124 -4.23 8.61 -0.81
C VAL A 124 -4.90 7.81 0.33
N VAL A 125 -4.78 6.48 0.31
CA VAL A 125 -5.33 5.62 1.38
C VAL A 125 -4.71 5.97 2.73
N HIS A 126 -3.39 6.13 2.80
CA HIS A 126 -2.71 6.56 4.02
C HIS A 126 -3.24 7.90 4.53
N TRP A 127 -3.37 8.89 3.67
CA TRP A 127 -3.90 10.21 4.03
C TRP A 127 -5.34 10.13 4.56
N VAL A 128 -6.22 9.35 3.90
CA VAL A 128 -7.60 9.14 4.34
C VAL A 128 -7.65 8.47 5.72
N VAL A 129 -6.84 7.42 5.93
CA VAL A 129 -6.76 6.71 7.21
C VAL A 129 -6.31 7.65 8.32
N CYS A 130 -5.25 8.42 8.09
CA CYS A 130 -4.75 9.40 9.07
C CYS A 130 -5.80 10.48 9.39
N ARG A 131 -6.49 11.03 8.40
CA ARG A 131 -7.56 12.00 8.63
C ARG A 131 -8.71 11.43 9.45
N ARG A 132 -9.18 10.23 9.13
CA ARG A 132 -10.26 9.59 9.88
C ARG A 132 -9.89 9.32 11.34
N LEU A 133 -8.65 8.91 11.59
CA LEU A 133 -8.17 8.69 12.95
C LEU A 133 -8.09 10.01 13.75
N ALA A 134 -7.61 11.10 13.15
CA ALA A 134 -7.56 12.42 13.79
C ALA A 134 -8.95 12.93 14.18
N LEU A 135 -9.92 12.86 13.27
CA LEU A 135 -11.30 13.29 13.54
C LEU A 135 -11.99 12.48 14.65
N SER A 136 -11.68 11.17 14.75
CA SER A 136 -12.23 10.33 15.83
C SER A 136 -11.72 10.74 17.22
N THR A 137 -10.51 11.27 17.29
CA THR A 137 -9.90 11.70 18.55
C THR A 137 -10.50 13.01 19.06
N GLU A 138 -10.78 13.94 18.15
CA GLU A 138 -11.40 15.23 18.51
C GLU A 138 -12.83 15.05 19.06
N HIS A 139 -13.63 14.17 18.44
CA HIS A 139 -14.99 13.87 18.91
C HIS A 139 -15.00 13.29 20.33
N GLY A 140 -14.14 12.32 20.61
CA GLY A 140 -14.05 11.72 21.95
C GLY A 140 -13.60 12.71 23.02
N ARG A 141 -12.78 13.70 22.66
CA ARG A 141 -12.34 14.76 23.58
C ARG A 141 -13.47 15.73 23.93
N GLN A 142 -14.30 16.10 22.95
CA GLN A 142 -15.45 17.00 23.16
C GLN A 142 -16.53 16.36 24.03
N GLU A 143 -16.83 15.07 23.84
CA GLU A 143 -17.80 14.37 24.69
C GLU A 143 -17.34 14.26 26.14
N HIS A 144 -16.05 14.03 26.37
CA HIS A 144 -15.52 13.95 27.74
C HIS A 144 -15.53 15.31 28.43
N SER A 145 -15.32 16.40 27.70
CA SER A 145 -15.43 17.78 28.22
C SER A 145 -16.86 18.19 28.58
N ARG A 146 -17.86 17.66 27.86
CA ARG A 146 -19.29 17.96 28.14
C ARG A 146 -19.86 17.20 29.34
N ARG A 147 -19.21 16.14 29.79
CA ARG A 147 -19.65 15.31 30.93
C ARG A 147 -19.05 15.75 32.28
N ARG A 148 -18.16 16.72 32.30
CA ARG A 148 -17.62 17.37 33.48
C ARG A 148 -18.30 18.71 33.76
#